data_2a955077c12476ef993c1f7ea24c688e
#
_entry.id   2a955077c12476ef993c1f7ea24c688e
#
_cell.length_a   1.000
_cell.length_b   1.000
_cell.length_c   1.000
_cell.angle_alpha   90.00
_cell.angle_beta   90.00
_cell.angle_gamma   90.00
#
_symmetry.space_group_name_H-M   'P 1'
#
loop_
_entity.id
_entity.type
_entity.pdbx_description
1 polymer ?
#
loop_
_entity_poly.entity_id
_entity_poly.type
_entity_poly.pdbx_seq_one_letter_code
_entity_poly.pdbx_strand_id
1 'polypeptide(L)'
;MTSATAVVDGIARIAGRAYHPIDLARVNDQVVRMAQFKGDFHWHIHENEDELFYVVSGRITIQMRSPLSDIALIEGEMAVVPKGVEHCPISDEDSYVLMFEPASLKSAGDAISGR
;
A
#
# COMPACT_ATOMS: atom_id res chain seq x y z
N MET A 1 -5.93 -26.21 5.86
CA MET A 1 -6.70 -25.67 6.99
C MET A 1 -6.56 -24.15 7.03
N THR A 2 -7.66 -23.49 7.32
CA THR A 2 -7.69 -22.02 7.42
C THR A 2 -7.62 -21.60 8.88
N SER A 3 -6.80 -20.61 9.19
CA SER A 3 -6.70 -20.04 10.52
C SER A 3 -6.92 -18.54 10.46
N ALA A 4 -7.27 -17.96 11.59
CA ALA A 4 -7.42 -16.50 11.69
C ALA A 4 -6.05 -15.83 11.71
N THR A 5 -6.00 -14.65 11.11
CA THR A 5 -4.83 -13.76 11.16
C THR A 5 -5.26 -12.47 11.86
N ALA A 6 -4.58 -12.14 12.94
CA ALA A 6 -4.86 -10.89 13.64
C ALA A 6 -4.04 -9.76 13.00
N VAL A 7 -4.72 -8.72 12.54
CA VAL A 7 -4.08 -7.57 11.88
C VAL A 7 -3.09 -6.88 12.84
N VAL A 8 -3.45 -6.80 14.13
CA VAL A 8 -2.58 -6.18 15.14
C VAL A 8 -1.23 -6.91 15.29
N ASP A 9 -1.20 -8.22 15.07
CA ASP A 9 0.04 -8.99 15.10
C ASP A 9 0.92 -8.64 13.91
N GLY A 10 0.31 -8.29 12.79
CA GLY A 10 1.03 -7.79 11.61
C GLY A 10 1.78 -6.51 11.92
N ILE A 11 1.17 -5.59 12.67
CA ILE A 11 1.83 -4.35 13.07
C ILE A 11 3.13 -4.64 13.81
N ALA A 12 3.11 -5.58 14.77
CA ALA A 12 4.31 -5.93 15.52
C ALA A 12 5.43 -6.48 14.62
N ARG A 13 5.07 -7.17 13.54
CA ARG A 13 6.03 -7.76 12.61
C ARG A 13 6.72 -6.74 11.71
N ILE A 14 6.05 -5.62 11.42
CA ILE A 14 6.53 -4.62 10.45
C ILE A 14 6.97 -3.30 11.09
N ALA A 15 6.72 -3.11 12.38
CA ALA A 15 7.07 -1.86 13.07
C ALA A 15 8.57 -1.55 12.94
N GLY A 16 8.88 -0.32 12.56
CA GLY A 16 10.26 0.11 12.35
C GLY A 16 10.83 -0.25 10.97
N ARG A 17 10.05 -0.87 10.10
CA ARG A 17 10.50 -1.32 8.78
C ARG A 17 9.67 -0.67 7.67
N ALA A 18 9.78 0.66 7.57
CA ALA A 18 8.99 1.44 6.63
C ALA A 18 9.08 0.89 5.20
N TYR A 19 7.93 0.74 4.57
CA TYR A 19 7.78 0.31 3.18
C TYR A 19 8.34 -1.08 2.87
N HIS A 20 8.31 -1.99 3.86
CA HIS A 20 8.65 -3.40 3.67
C HIS A 20 7.40 -4.25 3.94
N PRO A 21 6.56 -4.47 2.92
CA PRO A 21 5.29 -5.16 3.11
C PRO A 21 5.46 -6.63 3.42
N ILE A 22 4.48 -7.16 4.16
CA ILE A 22 4.34 -8.60 4.40
C ILE A 22 2.97 -9.04 3.90
N ASP A 23 2.86 -10.29 3.49
CA ASP A 23 1.59 -10.90 3.10
C ASP A 23 0.89 -11.41 4.35
N LEU A 24 -0.37 -11.00 4.55
CA LEU A 24 -1.19 -11.46 5.67
C LEU A 24 -2.15 -12.57 5.28
N ALA A 25 -2.76 -12.48 4.10
CA ALA A 25 -3.79 -13.41 3.66
C ALA A 25 -3.91 -13.43 2.15
N ARG A 26 -4.39 -14.54 1.61
CA ARG A 26 -4.62 -14.71 0.17
C ARG A 26 -6.09 -14.99 -0.07
N VAL A 27 -6.62 -14.38 -1.12
CA VAL A 27 -7.99 -14.60 -1.60
C VAL A 27 -7.91 -14.77 -3.11
N ASN A 28 -7.99 -16.01 -3.58
CA ASN A 28 -7.80 -16.34 -5.01
C ASN A 28 -6.44 -15.80 -5.49
N ASP A 29 -6.41 -14.98 -6.52
CA ASP A 29 -5.20 -14.34 -7.03
C ASP A 29 -4.89 -13.00 -6.35
N GLN A 30 -5.67 -12.63 -5.33
CA GLN A 30 -5.49 -11.41 -4.56
C GLN A 30 -4.74 -11.68 -3.26
N VAL A 31 -4.09 -10.67 -2.74
CA VAL A 31 -3.36 -10.74 -1.48
C VAL A 31 -3.70 -9.52 -0.62
N VAL A 32 -3.81 -9.75 0.69
CA VAL A 32 -3.85 -8.68 1.68
C VAL A 32 -2.43 -8.53 2.21
N ARG A 33 -1.82 -7.40 1.92
CA ARG A 33 -0.49 -7.03 2.41
C ARG A 33 -0.61 -5.97 3.48
N MET A 34 0.41 -5.86 4.31
CA MET A 34 0.51 -4.80 5.31
C MET A 34 1.91 -4.22 5.30
N ALA A 35 2.02 -2.90 5.42
CA ALA A 35 3.30 -2.22 5.57
C ALA A 35 3.17 -1.05 6.52
N GLN A 36 4.28 -0.69 7.17
CA GLN A 36 4.41 0.59 7.83
C GLN A 36 4.75 1.64 6.79
N PHE A 37 4.05 2.76 6.82
CA PHE A 37 4.38 3.93 6.00
C PHE A 37 4.94 4.99 6.92
N LYS A 38 6.14 5.49 6.57
CA LYS A 38 6.82 6.55 7.29
C LYS A 38 7.78 7.24 6.34
N GLY A 39 7.72 8.57 6.26
CA GLY A 39 8.49 9.32 5.29
C GLY A 39 7.96 9.13 3.89
N ASP A 40 8.77 9.46 2.91
CA ASP A 40 8.40 9.35 1.51
C ASP A 40 8.78 7.98 0.98
N PHE A 41 7.86 7.37 0.23
CA PHE A 41 8.22 6.25 -0.62
C PHE A 41 8.92 6.80 -1.88
N HIS A 42 8.71 6.20 -3.02
CA HIS A 42 9.17 6.75 -4.30
C HIS A 42 8.01 6.78 -5.29
N TRP A 43 8.12 7.63 -6.29
CA TRP A 43 7.15 7.65 -7.38
C TRP A 43 7.26 6.36 -8.17
N HIS A 44 6.12 5.70 -8.39
CA HIS A 44 6.07 4.42 -9.09
C HIS A 44 4.71 4.21 -9.72
N ILE A 45 4.62 3.18 -10.55
CA ILE A 45 3.42 2.85 -11.31
C ILE A 45 3.21 1.34 -11.30
N HIS A 46 1.95 0.93 -11.27
CA HIS A 46 1.54 -0.45 -11.51
C HIS A 46 0.71 -0.45 -12.79
N GLU A 47 1.29 -0.96 -13.88
CA GLU A 47 0.66 -0.86 -15.21
C GLU A 47 -0.60 -1.69 -15.32
N ASN A 48 -0.68 -2.82 -14.62
CA ASN A 48 -1.70 -3.83 -14.85
C ASN A 48 -2.57 -4.12 -13.63
N GLU A 49 -2.30 -3.49 -12.49
CA GLU A 49 -3.01 -3.80 -11.25
C GLU A 49 -3.55 -2.55 -10.59
N ASP A 50 -4.81 -2.62 -10.14
CA ASP A 50 -5.36 -1.66 -9.20
C ASP A 50 -4.83 -2.00 -7.81
N GLU A 51 -4.63 -0.98 -6.98
CA GLU A 51 -4.16 -1.18 -5.61
C GLU A 51 -5.07 -0.46 -4.62
N LEU A 52 -5.67 -1.20 -3.67
CA LEU A 52 -6.46 -0.63 -2.61
C LEU A 52 -5.57 -0.38 -1.39
N PHE A 53 -5.69 0.81 -0.80
CA PHE A 53 -5.05 1.19 0.46
C PHE A 53 -6.12 1.40 1.53
N TYR A 54 -5.92 0.82 2.71
CA TYR A 54 -6.77 1.00 3.88
C TYR A 54 -5.90 1.34 5.09
N VAL A 55 -6.16 2.47 5.73
CA VAL A 55 -5.36 2.90 6.88
C VAL A 55 -5.90 2.25 8.16
N VAL A 56 -5.09 1.37 8.75
CA VAL A 56 -5.41 0.72 10.02
C VAL A 56 -5.13 1.68 11.17
N SER A 57 -4.02 2.41 11.12
CA SER A 57 -3.60 3.34 12.16
C SER A 57 -2.72 4.42 11.54
N GLY A 58 -2.87 5.65 12.01
CA GLY A 58 -2.13 6.79 11.50
C GLY A 58 -2.84 7.48 10.36
N ARG A 59 -2.07 8.05 9.45
CA ARG A 59 -2.57 8.75 8.26
C ARG A 59 -1.52 8.79 7.18
N ILE A 60 -1.97 8.80 5.94
CA ILE A 60 -1.10 8.84 4.78
C ILE A 60 -1.64 9.83 3.75
N THR A 61 -0.77 10.26 2.85
CA THR A 61 -1.17 10.92 1.61
C THR A 61 -0.64 10.13 0.45
N ILE A 62 -1.50 9.80 -0.50
CA ILE A 62 -1.10 9.18 -1.75
C ILE A 62 -0.99 10.32 -2.76
N GLN A 63 0.24 10.73 -3.07
CA GLN A 63 0.48 11.76 -4.07
C GLN A 63 0.24 11.17 -5.45
N MET A 64 -0.43 11.94 -6.30
CA MET A 64 -0.77 11.56 -7.66
C MET A 64 -0.19 12.57 -8.64
N ARG A 65 0.18 12.10 -9.84
CA ARG A 65 0.57 13.03 -10.90
C ARG A 65 -0.63 13.81 -11.41
N SER A 66 -0.39 15.10 -11.72
CA SER A 66 -1.37 15.94 -12.39
C SER A 66 -1.91 15.23 -13.66
N PRO A 67 -3.20 15.33 -13.97
CA PRO A 67 -4.22 16.22 -13.38
C PRO A 67 -4.94 15.63 -12.16
N LEU A 68 -4.53 14.46 -11.68
CA LEU A 68 -5.17 13.84 -10.53
C LEU A 68 -4.75 14.55 -9.23
N SER A 69 -5.66 14.60 -8.28
CA SER A 69 -5.40 15.19 -6.97
C SER A 69 -4.87 14.15 -6.00
N ASP A 70 -4.03 14.58 -5.07
CA ASP A 70 -3.57 13.75 -3.97
C ASP A 70 -4.76 13.24 -3.14
N ILE A 71 -4.60 12.05 -2.58
CA ILE A 71 -5.61 11.44 -1.72
C ILE A 71 -5.05 11.38 -0.30
N ALA A 72 -5.69 12.08 0.64
CA ALA A 72 -5.35 11.99 2.06
C ALA A 72 -6.29 11.00 2.74
N LEU A 73 -5.72 10.04 3.48
CA LEU A 73 -6.47 9.02 4.20
C LEU A 73 -6.09 9.05 5.67
N ILE A 74 -7.10 8.99 6.54
CA ILE A 74 -6.95 8.82 7.97
C ILE A 74 -7.39 7.42 8.38
N GLU A 75 -7.18 7.08 9.65
CA GLU A 75 -7.56 5.78 10.20
C GLU A 75 -8.99 5.40 9.81
N GLY A 76 -9.16 4.19 9.30
CA GLY A 76 -10.45 3.65 8.88
C GLY A 76 -10.86 4.00 7.46
N GLU A 77 -10.09 4.81 6.75
CA GLU A 77 -10.40 5.19 5.38
C GLU A 77 -9.63 4.36 4.35
N MET A 78 -10.22 4.23 3.18
CA MET A 78 -9.61 3.49 2.08
C MET A 78 -9.78 4.21 0.75
N ALA A 79 -8.88 3.92 -0.19
CA ALA A 79 -8.97 4.39 -1.55
C ALA A 79 -8.31 3.40 -2.49
N VAL A 80 -8.69 3.44 -3.75
CA VAL A 80 -8.08 2.61 -4.80
C VAL A 80 -7.27 3.52 -5.72
N VAL A 81 -6.01 3.15 -5.92
CA VAL A 81 -5.19 3.74 -6.99
C VAL A 81 -5.39 2.87 -8.23
N PRO A 82 -5.96 3.41 -9.30
CA PRO A 82 -6.16 2.63 -10.51
C PRO A 82 -4.83 2.25 -11.16
N LYS A 83 -4.83 1.13 -11.88
CA LYS A 83 -3.68 0.74 -12.69
C LYS A 83 -3.31 1.87 -13.66
N GLY A 84 -2.02 2.00 -13.95
CA GLY A 84 -1.51 2.99 -14.87
C GLY A 84 -1.36 4.40 -14.29
N VAL A 85 -1.66 4.58 -13.01
CA VAL A 85 -1.53 5.89 -12.35
C VAL A 85 -0.23 5.95 -11.55
N GLU A 86 0.63 6.89 -11.91
CA GLU A 86 1.88 7.12 -11.19
C GLU A 86 1.58 7.80 -9.85
N HIS A 87 2.11 7.26 -8.78
CA HIS A 87 1.81 7.72 -7.42
C HIS A 87 2.98 7.53 -6.48
N CYS A 88 2.92 8.24 -5.35
CA CYS A 88 3.94 8.17 -4.30
C CYS A 88 3.28 8.36 -2.94
N PRO A 89 3.15 7.30 -2.14
CA PRO A 89 2.64 7.46 -0.78
C PRO A 89 3.68 8.11 0.13
N ILE A 90 3.18 8.95 1.04
CA ILE A 90 3.98 9.61 2.07
C ILE A 90 3.23 9.58 3.39
N SER A 91 3.99 9.62 4.49
CA SER A 91 3.43 9.78 5.83
C SER A 91 4.42 10.48 6.73
N ASP A 92 3.96 11.44 7.52
CA ASP A 92 4.80 12.16 8.49
C ASP A 92 4.83 11.49 9.87
N GLU A 93 4.12 10.38 10.03
CA GLU A 93 4.12 9.61 11.28
C GLU A 93 4.10 8.12 10.96
N ASP A 94 4.34 7.29 11.99
CA ASP A 94 4.26 5.84 11.82
C ASP A 94 2.81 5.46 11.52
N SER A 95 2.56 4.99 10.32
CA SER A 95 1.22 4.61 9.87
C SER A 95 1.24 3.16 9.40
N TYR A 96 0.14 2.45 9.63
CA TYR A 96 0.04 1.04 9.29
C TYR A 96 -1.11 0.88 8.30
N VAL A 97 -0.78 0.32 7.15
CA VAL A 97 -1.65 0.32 5.98
C VAL A 97 -1.83 -1.09 5.46
N LEU A 98 -3.07 -1.49 5.24
CA LEU A 98 -3.38 -2.69 4.47
C LEU A 98 -3.48 -2.32 2.99
N MET A 99 -2.94 -3.18 2.15
CA MET A 99 -3.11 -3.11 0.71
C MET A 99 -3.78 -4.38 0.24
N PHE A 100 -4.82 -4.25 -0.55
CA PHE A 100 -5.50 -5.37 -1.19
C PHE A 100 -5.31 -5.26 -2.69
N GLU A 101 -4.71 -6.30 -3.28
CA GLU A 101 -4.18 -6.18 -4.63
C GLU A 101 -3.92 -7.56 -5.23
N PRO A 102 -3.84 -7.68 -6.57
CA PRO A 102 -3.37 -8.91 -7.18
C PRO A 102 -1.99 -9.28 -6.66
N ALA A 103 -1.76 -10.56 -6.41
CA ALA A 103 -0.48 -11.04 -5.90
C ALA A 103 0.69 -10.77 -6.87
N SER A 104 0.38 -10.56 -8.14
CA SER A 104 1.37 -10.20 -9.17
C SER A 104 1.90 -8.77 -9.02
N LEU A 105 1.21 -7.90 -8.26
CA LEU A 105 1.61 -6.51 -8.07
C LEU A 105 2.97 -6.45 -7.37
N LYS A 106 3.89 -5.70 -7.97
CA LYS A 106 5.23 -5.46 -7.41
C LYS A 106 5.18 -4.20 -6.56
N SER A 107 5.36 -4.34 -5.25
CA SER A 107 5.22 -3.24 -4.30
C SER A 107 6.12 -2.04 -4.63
N ALA A 108 7.31 -2.27 -5.17
CA ALA A 108 8.22 -1.19 -5.56
C ALA A 108 7.83 -0.53 -6.89
N GLY A 109 6.82 -1.03 -7.56
CA GLY A 109 6.40 -0.54 -8.88
C GLY A 109 7.03 -1.33 -10.01
N ASP A 110 6.45 -1.17 -11.20
CA ASP A 110 6.93 -1.83 -12.39
C ASP A 110 8.16 -1.10 -12.94
N ALA A 111 9.03 -1.86 -13.61
CA ALA A 111 10.11 -1.27 -14.37
C ALA A 111 9.52 -0.46 -15.53
N ILE A 112 9.97 0.79 -15.68
CA ILE A 112 9.52 1.66 -16.75
C ILE A 112 10.61 1.74 -17.80
N SER A 113 10.29 1.28 -19.01
CA SER A 113 11.23 1.29 -20.12
C SER A 113 11.66 2.74 -20.45
N GLY A 114 12.95 2.96 -20.61
CA GLY A 114 13.50 4.26 -20.96
C GLY A 114 13.76 5.20 -19.79
N ARG A 115 13.64 4.73 -18.57
CA ARG A 115 13.96 5.50 -17.37
C ARG A 115 15.16 4.96 -16.63
#